data_d67cd749a5133bc37b97d0d1a18f56c0
#
_entry.id   d67cd749a5133bc37b97d0d1a18f56c0
#
_cell.length_a   1.000
_cell.length_b   1.000
_cell.length_c   1.000
_cell.angle_alpha   90.00
_cell.angle_beta   90.00
_cell.angle_gamma   90.00
#
_symmetry.space_group_name_H-M   'P 1'
#
loop_
_entity.id
_entity.type
_entity.pdbx_description
1 polymer ?
#
loop_
_entity_poly.entity_id
_entity_poly.type
_entity_poly.pdbx_seq_one_letter_code
_entity_poly.pdbx_strand_id
1 'polypeptide(L)'
;LVVTDEQHRFGVGQRAALAAKGGQGLHPHVLVMSATPIPRTLALMIYGDLDLSVLDELPPGRTPVATYLVHGDKRQRLFAFARKQVAQGRQVYVVCPAVDQEDPEGMKAAQQYGRWLQTQVFPDLRVAIVHGRQKPKDKQETMAAFAAGQVDILVSTTVIEVGVDVPN
;
A
#
# COMPACT_ATOMS: atom_id res chain seq x y z
N LEU A 1 -7.14 20.93 -17.42
CA LEU A 1 -7.47 20.07 -16.30
C LEU A 1 -6.19 19.54 -15.68
N VAL A 2 -6.05 19.64 -14.35
CA VAL A 2 -4.99 19.03 -13.55
C VAL A 2 -5.65 18.04 -12.60
N VAL A 3 -5.17 16.78 -12.59
CA VAL A 3 -5.65 15.75 -11.67
C VAL A 3 -4.47 15.34 -10.78
N THR A 4 -4.66 15.43 -9.47
CA THR A 4 -3.67 15.05 -8.47
C THR A 4 -4.26 13.96 -7.58
N ASP A 5 -3.71 12.76 -7.68
CA ASP A 5 -4.05 11.65 -6.80
C ASP A 5 -3.04 11.56 -5.66
N GLU A 6 -3.46 11.05 -4.49
CA GLU A 6 -2.61 10.94 -3.29
C GLU A 6 -1.86 12.24 -2.98
N GLN A 7 -2.60 13.33 -2.81
CA GLN A 7 -2.07 14.68 -2.71
C GLN A 7 -0.96 14.84 -1.65
N HIS A 8 -0.97 14.06 -0.57
CA HIS A 8 0.05 14.10 0.47
C HIS A 8 1.47 13.80 -0.05
N ARG A 9 1.60 13.20 -1.24
CA ARG A 9 2.88 12.93 -1.92
C ARG A 9 3.47 14.14 -2.62
N PHE A 10 2.69 15.20 -2.81
CA PHE A 10 3.12 16.39 -3.51
C PHE A 10 3.47 17.51 -2.53
N GLY A 11 4.69 17.99 -2.59
CA GLY A 11 5.12 19.20 -1.85
C GLY A 11 4.38 20.47 -2.31
N VAL A 12 4.38 21.50 -1.47
CA VAL A 12 3.71 22.78 -1.74
C VAL A 12 4.18 23.38 -3.06
N GLY A 13 5.50 23.36 -3.35
CA GLY A 13 6.08 23.88 -4.59
C GLY A 13 5.61 23.15 -5.85
N GLN A 14 5.47 21.82 -5.77
CA GLN A 14 4.98 21.02 -6.90
C GLN A 14 3.50 21.33 -7.21
N ARG A 15 2.68 21.52 -6.18
CA ARG A 15 1.26 21.90 -6.33
C ARG A 15 1.13 23.27 -6.96
N ALA A 16 1.91 24.26 -6.51
CA ALA A 16 1.95 25.59 -7.09
C ALA A 16 2.38 25.58 -8.56
N ALA A 17 3.40 24.78 -8.91
CA ALA A 17 3.86 24.63 -10.28
C ALA A 17 2.79 23.98 -11.20
N LEU A 18 2.00 23.05 -10.68
CA LEU A 18 0.90 22.42 -11.41
C LEU A 18 -0.24 23.43 -11.66
N ALA A 19 -0.60 24.24 -10.65
CA ALA A 19 -1.61 25.29 -10.77
C ALA A 19 -1.19 26.39 -11.75
N ALA A 20 0.11 26.69 -11.86
CA ALA A 20 0.64 27.70 -12.78
C ALA A 20 0.69 27.26 -14.25
N LYS A 21 0.45 25.99 -14.58
CA LYS A 21 0.50 25.45 -15.95
C LYS A 21 -0.62 25.94 -16.88
N GLY A 22 -1.53 26.79 -16.40
CA GLY A 22 -2.68 27.26 -17.16
C GLY A 22 -2.37 28.18 -18.36
N GLY A 23 -1.16 28.65 -18.55
CA GLY A 23 -0.76 29.56 -19.66
C GLY A 23 -1.69 30.77 -19.86
N GLN A 24 -1.16 31.93 -20.29
CA GLN A 24 -1.92 33.13 -20.67
C GLN A 24 -2.95 33.67 -19.64
N GLY A 25 -2.69 33.49 -18.31
CA GLY A 25 -3.59 33.98 -17.26
C GLY A 25 -4.83 33.10 -17.01
N LEU A 26 -4.92 31.92 -17.65
CA LEU A 26 -5.98 30.96 -17.41
C LEU A 26 -5.56 29.99 -16.26
N HIS A 27 -6.45 29.80 -15.31
CA HIS A 27 -6.28 28.81 -14.27
C HIS A 27 -6.85 27.44 -14.73
N PRO A 28 -6.10 26.35 -14.64
CA PRO A 28 -6.63 25.03 -14.98
C PRO A 28 -7.70 24.61 -13.96
N HIS A 29 -8.69 23.85 -14.39
CA HIS A 29 -9.53 23.09 -13.45
C HIS A 29 -8.66 22.08 -12.71
N VAL A 30 -8.81 22.00 -11.40
CA VAL A 30 -8.00 21.15 -10.53
C VAL A 30 -8.90 20.14 -9.84
N LEU A 31 -8.59 18.86 -10.00
CA LEU A 31 -9.18 17.75 -9.25
C LEU A 31 -8.12 17.15 -8.32
N VAL A 32 -8.42 17.16 -7.04
CA VAL A 32 -7.56 16.57 -6.00
C VAL A 32 -8.26 15.36 -5.42
N MET A 33 -7.56 14.24 -5.37
CA MET A 33 -8.09 12.99 -4.83
C MET A 33 -7.22 12.50 -3.68
N SER A 34 -7.84 11.88 -2.68
CA SER A 34 -7.15 11.23 -1.55
C SER A 34 -7.99 10.07 -1.04
N ALA A 35 -7.34 8.94 -0.74
CA ALA A 35 -7.97 7.81 -0.09
C ALA A 35 -8.01 7.94 1.45
N THR A 36 -7.27 8.90 2.02
CA THR A 36 -7.33 9.16 3.46
C THR A 36 -8.57 9.97 3.81
N PRO A 37 -9.41 9.53 4.77
CA PRO A 37 -10.56 10.30 5.19
C PRO A 37 -10.10 11.60 5.86
N ILE A 38 -10.37 12.72 5.20
CA ILE A 38 -10.10 14.06 5.73
C ILE A 38 -11.42 14.59 6.28
N PRO A 39 -11.50 14.94 7.58
CA PRO A 39 -12.70 15.57 8.11
C PRO A 39 -13.08 16.80 7.30
N ARG A 40 -14.38 16.97 7.00
CA ARG A 40 -14.88 18.06 6.15
C ARG A 40 -14.40 19.44 6.60
N THR A 41 -14.36 19.67 7.90
CA THR A 41 -13.85 20.91 8.49
C THR A 41 -12.38 21.15 8.18
N LEU A 42 -11.55 20.09 8.25
CA LEU A 42 -10.14 20.17 7.92
C LEU A 42 -9.93 20.36 6.41
N ALA A 43 -10.73 19.70 5.58
CA ALA A 43 -10.70 19.89 4.13
C ALA A 43 -11.02 21.35 3.74
N LEU A 44 -12.03 21.96 4.33
CA LEU A 44 -12.36 23.37 4.13
C LEU A 44 -11.26 24.32 4.62
N MET A 45 -10.58 24.00 5.73
CA MET A 45 -9.45 24.79 6.24
C MET A 45 -8.21 24.72 5.32
N ILE A 46 -7.96 23.56 4.74
CA ILE A 46 -6.75 23.33 3.92
C ILE A 46 -6.97 23.78 2.47
N TYR A 47 -8.17 23.58 1.95
CA TYR A 47 -8.48 23.75 0.50
C TYR A 47 -9.41 24.93 0.19
N GLY A 48 -9.96 25.60 1.23
CA GLY A 48 -10.73 26.84 1.18
C GLY A 48 -11.79 26.94 0.09
N ASP A 49 -11.34 27.08 -1.15
CA ASP A 49 -12.16 27.36 -2.31
C ASP A 49 -12.49 26.12 -3.18
N LEU A 50 -12.24 24.90 -2.69
CA LEU A 50 -12.56 23.67 -3.44
C LEU A 50 -13.89 23.06 -2.99
N ASP A 51 -14.70 22.68 -3.97
CA ASP A 51 -15.87 21.84 -3.73
C ASP A 51 -15.46 20.44 -3.30
N LEU A 52 -16.10 19.92 -2.26
CA LEU A 52 -15.80 18.58 -1.70
C LEU A 52 -16.86 17.57 -2.14
N SER A 53 -16.42 16.53 -2.82
CA SER A 53 -17.21 15.33 -3.11
C SER A 53 -16.68 14.15 -2.32
N VAL A 54 -17.55 13.44 -1.61
CA VAL A 54 -17.22 12.26 -0.82
C VAL A 54 -17.76 11.02 -1.53
N LEU A 55 -16.86 10.03 -1.77
CA LEU A 55 -17.25 8.72 -2.28
C LEU A 55 -17.39 7.78 -1.07
N ASP A 56 -18.61 7.52 -0.65
CA ASP A 56 -18.97 6.72 0.52
C ASP A 56 -19.49 5.31 0.17
N GLU A 57 -19.58 5.01 -1.12
CA GLU A 57 -19.98 3.70 -1.62
C GLU A 57 -18.78 2.91 -2.17
N LEU A 58 -18.81 1.60 -1.96
CA LEU A 58 -17.85 0.69 -2.57
C LEU A 58 -18.17 0.46 -4.05
N PRO A 59 -17.17 0.32 -4.92
CA PRO A 59 -17.40 -0.07 -6.30
C PRO A 59 -18.20 -1.38 -6.40
N PRO A 60 -19.04 -1.55 -7.45
CA PRO A 60 -19.77 -2.78 -7.68
C PRO A 60 -18.86 -4.01 -7.69
N GLY A 61 -19.26 -5.07 -7.00
CA GLY A 61 -18.50 -6.32 -6.93
C GLY A 61 -17.41 -6.39 -5.87
N ARG A 62 -17.13 -5.30 -5.15
CA ARG A 62 -16.15 -5.31 -4.06
C ARG A 62 -16.78 -5.87 -2.78
N THR A 63 -16.23 -6.96 -2.26
CA THR A 63 -16.66 -7.55 -0.99
C THR A 63 -16.00 -6.84 0.20
N PRO A 64 -16.72 -6.63 1.31
CA PRO A 64 -16.14 -6.07 2.53
C PRO A 64 -14.98 -6.92 3.05
N VAL A 65 -13.95 -6.25 3.58
CA VAL A 65 -12.79 -6.91 4.21
C VAL A 65 -13.15 -7.30 5.65
N ALA A 66 -12.95 -8.57 6.00
CA ALA A 66 -13.07 -9.04 7.38
C ALA A 66 -11.75 -8.84 8.13
N THR A 67 -11.77 -8.07 9.22
CA THR A 67 -10.59 -7.75 10.03
C THR A 67 -10.67 -8.47 11.38
N TYR A 68 -9.58 -9.12 11.78
CA TYR A 68 -9.49 -9.87 13.02
C TYR A 68 -8.25 -9.47 13.81
N LEU A 69 -8.38 -9.27 15.11
CA LEU A 69 -7.27 -9.14 16.03
C LEU A 69 -6.82 -10.53 16.48
N VAL A 70 -5.55 -10.87 16.23
CA VAL A 70 -4.97 -12.17 16.58
C VAL A 70 -3.86 -11.98 17.62
N HIS A 71 -4.02 -12.55 18.79
CA HIS A 71 -2.99 -12.58 19.83
C HIS A 71 -1.92 -13.63 19.55
N GLY A 72 -0.73 -13.45 20.15
CA GLY A 72 0.46 -14.26 19.85
C GLY A 72 0.32 -15.76 20.11
N ASP A 73 -0.55 -16.17 21.05
CA ASP A 73 -0.89 -17.55 21.35
C ASP A 73 -1.61 -18.28 20.19
N LYS A 74 -2.25 -17.51 19.30
CA LYS A 74 -2.96 -18.04 18.11
C LYS A 74 -2.16 -17.97 16.82
N ARG A 75 -0.86 -17.66 16.89
CA ARG A 75 0.02 -17.50 15.71
C ARG A 75 0.01 -18.72 14.79
N GLN A 76 -0.01 -19.95 15.35
CA GLN A 76 -0.08 -21.16 14.53
C GLN A 76 -1.38 -21.26 13.71
N ARG A 77 -2.51 -20.84 14.30
CA ARG A 77 -3.79 -20.78 13.57
C ARG A 77 -3.75 -19.77 12.43
N LEU A 78 -3.07 -18.63 12.63
CA LEU A 78 -2.86 -17.62 11.59
C LEU A 78 -2.06 -18.21 10.43
N PHE A 79 -0.98 -18.95 10.70
CA PHE A 79 -0.18 -19.59 9.66
C PHE A 79 -0.95 -20.68 8.92
N ALA A 80 -1.72 -21.49 9.63
CA ALA A 80 -2.60 -22.48 9.01
C ALA A 80 -3.66 -21.81 8.12
N PHE A 81 -4.23 -20.68 8.56
CA PHE A 81 -5.15 -19.90 7.74
C PHE A 81 -4.47 -19.34 6.48
N ALA A 82 -3.28 -18.75 6.60
CA ALA A 82 -2.52 -18.24 5.46
C ALA A 82 -2.24 -19.35 4.44
N ARG A 83 -1.81 -20.53 4.90
CA ARG A 83 -1.59 -21.70 4.06
C ARG A 83 -2.86 -22.14 3.32
N LYS A 84 -3.99 -22.13 4.02
CA LYS A 84 -5.30 -22.44 3.41
C LYS A 84 -5.67 -21.43 2.32
N GLN A 85 -5.37 -20.15 2.52
CA GLN A 85 -5.63 -19.13 1.49
C GLN A 85 -4.75 -19.36 0.26
N VAL A 86 -3.47 -19.65 0.44
CA VAL A 86 -2.56 -19.96 -0.68
C VAL A 86 -3.01 -21.21 -1.42
N ALA A 87 -3.43 -22.26 -0.72
CA ALA A 87 -3.97 -23.47 -1.34
C ALA A 87 -5.26 -23.24 -2.17
N GLN A 88 -5.96 -22.12 -1.91
CA GLN A 88 -7.12 -21.67 -2.69
C GLN A 88 -6.75 -20.75 -3.87
N GLY A 89 -5.46 -20.60 -4.15
CA GLY A 89 -4.95 -19.73 -5.22
C GLY A 89 -4.85 -18.25 -4.84
N ARG A 90 -5.05 -17.90 -3.55
CA ARG A 90 -4.89 -16.52 -3.06
C ARG A 90 -3.45 -16.24 -2.66
N GLN A 91 -3.14 -14.96 -2.53
CA GLN A 91 -1.83 -14.50 -2.08
C GLN A 91 -1.92 -13.82 -0.71
N VAL A 92 -0.80 -13.78 0.00
CA VAL A 92 -0.74 -13.24 1.36
C VAL A 92 0.27 -12.11 1.45
N TYR A 93 -0.16 -10.98 2.01
CA TYR A 93 0.74 -9.92 2.44
C TYR A 93 1.05 -10.05 3.93
N VAL A 94 2.31 -9.90 4.27
CA VAL A 94 2.79 -9.79 5.64
C VAL A 94 3.47 -8.43 5.79
N VAL A 95 2.82 -7.51 6.48
CA VAL A 95 3.36 -6.16 6.68
C VAL A 95 4.04 -6.09 8.04
N CYS A 96 5.35 -5.85 8.05
CA CYS A 96 6.13 -5.60 9.25
C CYS A 96 6.16 -4.11 9.53
N PRO A 97 5.90 -3.66 10.77
CA PRO A 97 6.00 -2.25 11.11
C PRO A 97 7.43 -1.74 10.91
N ALA A 98 7.56 -0.55 10.37
CA ALA A 98 8.80 0.22 10.31
C ALA A 98 8.44 1.65 10.70
N VAL A 99 9.34 2.31 11.44
CA VAL A 99 9.10 3.68 11.93
C VAL A 99 9.10 4.67 10.76
N ASP A 100 10.03 4.45 9.81
CA ASP A 100 10.09 5.20 8.55
C ASP A 100 10.67 4.31 7.42
N GLN A 101 10.77 4.89 6.21
CA GLN A 101 11.29 4.18 5.04
C GLN A 101 12.79 3.84 5.14
N GLU A 102 13.52 4.52 6.00
CA GLU A 102 14.95 4.36 6.21
C GLU A 102 15.30 3.60 7.51
N ASP A 103 14.29 3.19 8.29
CA ASP A 103 14.47 2.47 9.55
C ASP A 103 15.29 1.17 9.36
N PRO A 104 16.57 1.15 9.83
CA PRO A 104 17.43 -0.02 9.63
C PRO A 104 17.01 -1.23 10.47
N GLU A 105 16.37 -1.01 11.61
CA GLU A 105 15.95 -2.07 12.53
C GLU A 105 14.68 -2.73 12.03
N GLY A 106 13.69 -1.94 11.61
CA GLY A 106 12.46 -2.45 11.00
C GLY A 106 12.72 -3.25 9.72
N MET A 107 13.70 -2.82 8.91
CA MET A 107 14.11 -3.57 7.72
C MET A 107 14.79 -4.89 8.07
N LYS A 108 15.72 -4.88 9.04
CA LYS A 108 16.36 -6.12 9.51
C LYS A 108 15.33 -7.07 10.09
N ALA A 109 14.38 -6.57 10.86
CA ALA A 109 13.28 -7.35 11.42
C ALA A 109 12.42 -7.98 10.30
N ALA A 110 12.04 -7.21 9.27
CA ALA A 110 11.28 -7.72 8.13
C ALA A 110 12.06 -8.78 7.35
N GLN A 111 13.36 -8.57 7.11
CA GLN A 111 14.21 -9.56 6.44
C GLN A 111 14.38 -10.85 7.26
N GLN A 112 14.64 -10.72 8.57
CA GLN A 112 14.77 -11.87 9.46
C GLN A 112 13.46 -12.64 9.56
N TYR A 113 12.34 -11.92 9.70
CA TYR A 113 11.02 -12.52 9.77
C TYR A 113 10.64 -13.21 8.46
N GLY A 114 10.90 -12.58 7.32
CA GLY A 114 10.65 -13.19 6.01
C GLY A 114 11.47 -14.45 5.78
N ARG A 115 12.76 -14.45 6.15
CA ARG A 115 13.61 -15.65 6.09
C ARG A 115 13.11 -16.74 7.03
N TRP A 116 12.71 -16.40 8.24
CA TRP A 116 12.14 -17.34 9.18
C TRP A 116 10.83 -17.94 8.66
N LEU A 117 9.95 -17.14 8.08
CA LEU A 117 8.73 -17.62 7.42
C LEU A 117 9.08 -18.61 6.30
N GLN A 118 10.03 -18.25 5.43
CA GLN A 118 10.47 -19.10 4.31
C GLN A 118 11.05 -20.45 4.78
N THR A 119 11.86 -20.45 5.84
CA THR A 119 12.63 -21.64 6.23
C THR A 119 11.94 -22.49 7.28
N GLN A 120 11.15 -21.91 8.17
CA GLN A 120 10.58 -22.58 9.34
C GLN A 120 9.06 -22.74 9.27
N VAL A 121 8.35 -21.83 8.60
CA VAL A 121 6.88 -21.84 8.63
C VAL A 121 6.31 -22.32 7.30
N PHE A 122 6.84 -21.80 6.20
CA PHE A 122 6.36 -22.04 4.84
C PHE A 122 7.48 -22.50 3.89
N PRO A 123 8.21 -23.61 4.21
CA PRO A 123 9.34 -24.06 3.38
C PRO A 123 8.91 -24.53 1.99
N ASP A 124 7.64 -24.83 1.82
CA ASP A 124 6.99 -25.31 0.59
C ASP A 124 6.31 -24.19 -0.23
N LEU A 125 6.26 -22.95 0.31
CA LEU A 125 5.67 -21.80 -0.37
C LEU A 125 6.74 -20.81 -0.84
N ARG A 126 6.42 -20.03 -1.86
CA ARG A 126 7.33 -19.01 -2.41
C ARG A 126 7.15 -17.71 -1.64
N VAL A 127 8.11 -17.41 -0.78
CA VAL A 127 8.11 -16.17 0.03
C VAL A 127 9.09 -15.18 -0.58
N ALA A 128 8.66 -13.95 -0.82
CA ALA A 128 9.51 -12.84 -1.23
C ALA A 128 9.50 -11.72 -0.18
N ILE A 129 10.54 -10.90 -0.18
CA ILE A 129 10.70 -9.81 0.78
C ILE A 129 10.91 -8.50 0.01
N VAL A 130 10.17 -7.45 0.38
CA VAL A 130 10.32 -6.10 -0.18
C VAL A 130 10.48 -5.08 0.94
N HIS A 131 11.47 -4.18 0.82
CA HIS A 131 11.70 -3.11 1.79
C HIS A 131 12.28 -1.84 1.14
N GLY A 132 12.30 -0.73 1.88
CA GLY A 132 12.63 0.60 1.39
C GLY A 132 13.98 0.70 0.67
N ARG A 133 15.04 0.05 1.18
CA ARG A 133 16.42 0.15 0.65
C ARG A 133 16.72 -0.73 -0.57
N GLN A 134 15.80 -1.56 -1.02
CA GLN A 134 16.01 -2.29 -2.26
C GLN A 134 16.09 -1.32 -3.44
N LYS A 135 16.90 -1.67 -4.44
CA LYS A 135 16.95 -0.91 -5.70
C LYS A 135 15.56 -0.88 -6.33
N PRO A 136 15.17 0.23 -6.96
CA PRO A 136 13.85 0.34 -7.60
C PRO A 136 13.54 -0.81 -8.56
N LYS A 137 14.53 -1.26 -9.32
CA LYS A 137 14.40 -2.37 -10.25
C LYS A 137 14.05 -3.68 -9.55
N ASP A 138 14.78 -4.02 -8.47
CA ASP A 138 14.55 -5.26 -7.72
C ASP A 138 13.16 -5.28 -7.07
N LYS A 139 12.71 -4.11 -6.55
CA LYS A 139 11.34 -3.95 -6.04
C LYS A 139 10.31 -4.22 -7.14
N GLN A 140 10.49 -3.59 -8.29
CA GLN A 140 9.57 -3.72 -9.41
C GLN A 140 9.49 -5.16 -9.91
N GLU A 141 10.62 -5.84 -10.02
CA GLU A 141 10.68 -7.26 -10.41
C GLU A 141 9.95 -8.16 -9.40
N THR A 142 10.20 -7.94 -8.10
CA THR A 142 9.51 -8.70 -7.03
C THR A 142 8.00 -8.46 -7.03
N MET A 143 7.58 -7.21 -7.22
CA MET A 143 6.17 -6.85 -7.28
C MET A 143 5.49 -7.42 -8.53
N ALA A 144 6.16 -7.40 -9.68
CA ALA A 144 5.67 -8.02 -10.90
C ALA A 144 5.52 -9.54 -10.75
N ALA A 145 6.49 -10.20 -10.13
CA ALA A 145 6.42 -11.63 -9.84
C ALA A 145 5.26 -11.97 -8.87
N PHE A 146 5.02 -11.12 -7.88
CA PHE A 146 3.89 -11.27 -6.97
C PHE A 146 2.57 -11.08 -7.72
N ALA A 147 2.40 -10.03 -8.52
CA ALA A 147 1.20 -9.80 -9.31
C ALA A 147 0.91 -10.93 -10.32
N ALA A 148 1.98 -11.56 -10.86
CA ALA A 148 1.88 -12.72 -11.75
C ALA A 148 1.61 -14.06 -11.03
N GLY A 149 1.40 -14.07 -9.70
CA GLY A 149 1.17 -15.28 -8.92
C GLY A 149 2.39 -16.20 -8.78
N GLN A 150 3.60 -15.67 -9.06
CA GLN A 150 4.84 -16.43 -8.92
C GLN A 150 5.39 -16.41 -7.49
N VAL A 151 4.82 -15.58 -6.62
CA VAL A 151 5.11 -15.46 -5.19
C VAL A 151 3.80 -15.66 -4.42
N ASP A 152 3.81 -16.50 -3.41
CA ASP A 152 2.64 -16.84 -2.61
C ASP A 152 2.48 -15.89 -1.42
N ILE A 153 3.60 -15.52 -0.80
CA ILE A 153 3.65 -14.67 0.38
C ILE A 153 4.64 -13.52 0.15
N LEU A 154 4.18 -12.29 0.26
CA LEU A 154 5.02 -11.11 0.19
C LEU A 154 5.18 -10.49 1.57
N VAL A 155 6.40 -10.49 2.09
CA VAL A 155 6.78 -9.82 3.35
C VAL A 155 7.30 -8.43 3.03
N SER A 156 6.72 -7.42 3.64
CA SER A 156 7.11 -6.03 3.38
C SER A 156 7.20 -5.19 4.65
N THR A 157 7.93 -4.10 4.57
CA THR A 157 7.74 -2.96 5.47
C THR A 157 6.62 -2.07 4.92
N THR A 158 6.25 -1.01 5.64
CA THR A 158 5.19 -0.05 5.27
C THR A 158 5.36 0.65 3.92
N VAL A 159 6.41 0.33 3.16
CA VAL A 159 6.75 0.91 1.84
C VAL A 159 5.77 0.52 0.73
N ILE A 160 4.88 -0.45 0.96
CA ILE A 160 3.83 -0.81 -0.01
C ILE A 160 2.60 0.06 0.23
N GLU A 161 2.73 1.35 0.04
CA GLU A 161 1.59 2.28 -0.02
C GLU A 161 0.93 2.30 -1.40
N VAL A 162 1.62 1.84 -2.42
CA VAL A 162 1.06 1.72 -3.78
C VAL A 162 0.48 0.33 -3.92
N GLY A 163 -0.85 0.25 -3.86
CA GLY A 163 -1.56 -1.00 -4.12
C GLY A 163 -1.16 -1.55 -5.48
N VAL A 164 -0.52 -2.71 -5.49
CA VAL A 164 -0.51 -3.54 -6.68
C VAL A 164 -1.90 -4.13 -6.76
N ASP A 165 -2.58 -3.86 -7.84
CA ASP A 165 -3.84 -4.52 -8.13
C ASP A 165 -3.54 -6.02 -8.34
N VAL A 166 -3.81 -6.80 -7.31
CA VAL A 166 -3.72 -8.26 -7.35
C VAL A 166 -5.14 -8.76 -7.46
N PRO A 167 -5.56 -9.24 -8.63
CA PRO A 167 -6.96 -9.55 -8.93
C PRO A 167 -7.49 -10.82 -8.24
N ASN A 168 -6.80 -11.34 -7.21
CA ASN A 168 -7.14 -12.63 -6.56
C ASN A 168 -7.98 -12.44 -5.30
#